data_0f35f37de004a3bb8d0347e91ec16b47
#
_entry.id   0f35f37de004a3bb8d0347e91ec16b47
#
_cell.length_a   1.000
_cell.length_b   1.000
_cell.length_c   1.000
_cell.angle_alpha   90.00
_cell.angle_beta   90.00
_cell.angle_gamma   90.00
#
_symmetry.space_group_name_H-M   'P 1'
#
loop_
_entity.id
_entity.type
_entity.pdbx_description
1 polymer ?
#
loop_
_entity_poly.entity_id
_entity_poly.type
_entity_poly.pdbx_seq_one_letter_code
_entity_poly.pdbx_strand_id
1 'polypeptide(L)'
;MEFNGDVYACDHWVEPDWLVGSITSSSLSELAASDKMRDFARLKPDLDEECRACAYLRLCWGGCPKDRFVRRGERAHNYLCEGYRAFYEHATPALRAIGMLIAAGRQACDIMEPALAASLGVRPPTPAPGQGVR
;
A
#
# COMPACT_ATOMS: atom_id res chain seq x y z
N MET A 1 9.60 14.83 -7.09
CA MET A 1 10.27 16.05 -7.63
C MET A 1 10.03 16.10 -9.11
N GLU A 2 9.59 17.24 -9.60
CA GLU A 2 9.28 17.48 -11.00
C GLU A 2 10.48 18.02 -11.77
N PHE A 3 10.41 18.04 -13.11
CA PHE A 3 11.50 18.46 -13.99
C PHE A 3 11.92 19.93 -13.82
N ASN A 4 11.02 20.79 -13.33
CA ASN A 4 11.27 22.21 -13.04
C ASN A 4 11.92 22.45 -11.68
N GLY A 5 12.18 21.39 -10.90
CA GLY A 5 12.76 21.44 -9.56
C GLY A 5 11.73 21.52 -8.43
N ASP A 6 10.44 21.54 -8.72
CA ASP A 6 9.39 21.53 -7.71
C ASP A 6 9.37 20.18 -6.96
N VAL A 7 9.20 20.25 -5.65
CA VAL A 7 9.16 19.10 -4.76
C VAL A 7 7.77 19.03 -4.12
N TYR A 8 7.12 17.91 -4.31
CA TYR A 8 5.82 17.61 -3.71
C TYR A 8 5.98 16.64 -2.54
N ALA A 9 5.04 16.67 -1.60
CA ALA A 9 5.06 15.79 -0.43
C ALA A 9 4.91 14.29 -0.79
N CYS A 10 4.36 13.99 -1.96
CA CYS A 10 4.19 12.62 -2.48
C CYS A 10 4.32 12.62 -4.00
N ASP A 11 4.93 11.60 -4.58
CA ASP A 11 5.07 11.39 -6.01
C ASP A 11 3.75 10.99 -6.69
N HIS A 12 2.81 10.41 -5.93
CA HIS A 12 1.47 10.05 -6.40
C HIS A 12 0.43 11.17 -6.21
N TRP A 13 0.80 12.25 -5.52
CA TRP A 13 -0.12 13.35 -5.22
C TRP A 13 0.51 14.70 -5.57
N VAL A 14 0.76 14.86 -6.86
CA VAL A 14 1.39 16.05 -7.46
C VAL A 14 0.30 17.10 -7.72
N GLU A 15 -0.08 17.82 -6.67
CA GLU A 15 -1.10 18.86 -6.71
C GLU A 15 -0.64 20.09 -5.94
N PRO A 16 -1.10 21.31 -6.31
CA PRO A 16 -0.62 22.56 -5.72
C PRO A 16 -0.69 22.59 -4.19
N ASP A 17 -1.71 21.99 -3.60
CA ASP A 17 -1.91 21.94 -2.15
C ASP A 17 -0.77 21.19 -1.44
N TRP A 18 -0.08 20.30 -2.14
CA TRP A 18 1.02 19.49 -1.60
C TRP A 18 2.39 19.85 -2.17
N LEU A 19 2.50 21.01 -2.83
CA LEU A 19 3.79 21.59 -3.19
C LEU A 19 4.55 21.99 -1.92
N VAL A 20 5.73 21.41 -1.71
CA VAL A 20 6.59 21.66 -0.55
C VAL A 20 7.52 22.86 -0.81
N GLY A 21 7.99 22.98 -2.03
CA GLY A 21 8.90 24.04 -2.49
C GLY A 21 9.72 23.58 -3.67
N SER A 22 10.85 24.25 -3.92
CA SER A 22 11.73 23.92 -5.06
C SER A 22 13.18 23.76 -4.61
N ILE A 23 13.87 22.78 -5.21
CA ILE A 23 15.33 22.58 -4.99
C ILE A 23 16.18 23.71 -5.57
N THR A 24 15.60 24.57 -6.40
CA THR A 24 16.29 25.76 -6.93
C THR A 24 16.41 26.89 -5.89
N SER A 25 15.59 26.86 -4.83
CA SER A 25 15.52 27.88 -3.79
C SER A 25 15.77 27.38 -2.38
N SER A 26 15.70 26.07 -2.14
CA SER A 26 15.85 25.47 -0.81
C SER A 26 16.58 24.14 -0.89
N SER A 27 17.28 23.77 0.18
CA SER A 27 17.89 22.46 0.29
C SER A 27 16.84 21.35 0.54
N LEU A 28 17.15 20.12 0.16
CA LEU A 28 16.27 18.97 0.43
C LEU A 28 15.99 18.76 1.92
N SER A 29 16.97 19.07 2.78
CA SER A 29 16.80 18.96 4.23
C SER A 29 15.80 19.98 4.76
N GLU A 30 15.81 21.21 4.28
CA GLU A 30 14.82 22.25 4.64
C GLU A 30 13.43 21.86 4.15
N LEU A 31 13.32 21.41 2.90
CA LEU A 31 12.06 20.95 2.33
C LEU A 31 11.48 19.77 3.15
N ALA A 32 12.30 18.79 3.47
CA ALA A 32 11.88 17.62 4.27
C ALA A 32 11.46 17.99 5.71
N ALA A 33 12.05 19.05 6.29
CA ALA A 33 11.73 19.54 7.63
C ALA A 33 10.58 20.56 7.64
N SER A 34 9.97 20.86 6.50
CA SER A 34 8.92 21.88 6.38
C SER A 34 7.62 21.51 7.10
N ASP A 35 6.81 22.50 7.44
CA ASP A 35 5.48 22.30 8.00
C ASP A 35 4.58 21.52 7.04
N LYS A 36 4.69 21.79 5.75
CA LYS A 36 3.94 21.09 4.71
C LYS A 36 4.19 19.58 4.73
N MET A 37 5.44 19.15 4.87
CA MET A 37 5.78 17.72 5.00
C MET A 37 5.27 17.13 6.30
N ARG A 38 5.31 17.87 7.41
CA ARG A 38 4.74 17.43 8.70
C ARG A 38 3.23 17.26 8.62
N ASP A 39 2.53 18.18 7.99
CA ASP A 39 1.08 18.11 7.81
C ASP A 39 0.69 16.93 6.92
N PHE A 40 1.44 16.72 5.82
CA PHE A 40 1.24 15.55 4.96
C PHE A 40 1.44 14.23 5.73
N ALA A 41 2.50 14.14 6.55
CA ALA A 41 2.78 12.95 7.35
C ALA A 41 1.66 12.60 8.34
N ARG A 42 0.94 13.61 8.86
CA ARG A 42 -0.20 13.42 9.77
C ARG A 42 -1.42 12.78 9.11
N LEU A 43 -1.54 12.88 7.78
CA LEU A 43 -2.66 12.27 7.06
C LEU A 43 -2.67 10.75 7.17
N LYS A 44 -1.50 10.11 7.18
CA LYS A 44 -1.40 8.64 7.16
C LYS A 44 -1.99 8.00 8.43
N PRO A 45 -1.67 8.44 9.65
CA PRO A 45 -2.23 7.89 10.88
C PRO A 45 -3.66 8.40 11.21
N ASP A 46 -4.17 9.39 10.47
CA ASP A 46 -5.53 9.89 10.69
C ASP A 46 -6.56 8.92 10.07
N LEU A 47 -6.94 7.94 10.88
CA LEU A 47 -7.81 6.83 10.49
C LEU A 47 -9.17 6.96 11.19
N ASP A 48 -10.25 6.62 10.47
CA ASP A 48 -11.57 6.46 11.06
C ASP A 48 -11.67 5.21 11.95
N GLU A 49 -12.79 5.07 12.67
CA GLU A 49 -13.00 3.96 13.62
C GLU A 49 -13.10 2.60 12.91
N GLU A 50 -13.71 2.55 11.72
CA GLU A 50 -13.82 1.32 10.94
C GLU A 50 -12.43 0.81 10.52
N CYS A 51 -11.54 1.72 10.08
CA CYS A 51 -10.15 1.38 9.79
C CYS A 51 -9.41 0.89 11.03
N ARG A 52 -9.60 1.52 12.19
CA ARG A 52 -8.93 1.15 13.45
C ARG A 52 -9.35 -0.23 13.95
N ALA A 53 -10.61 -0.62 13.74
CA ALA A 53 -11.16 -1.93 14.10
C ALA A 53 -10.94 -3.01 13.04
N CYS A 54 -10.37 -2.67 11.87
CA CYS A 54 -10.26 -3.57 10.73
C CYS A 54 -9.21 -4.67 10.97
N ALA A 55 -9.56 -5.91 10.66
CA ALA A 55 -8.65 -7.05 10.72
C ALA A 55 -7.41 -6.90 9.83
N TYR A 56 -7.52 -6.12 8.76
CA TYR A 56 -6.44 -5.85 7.80
C TYR A 56 -5.70 -4.53 8.04
N LEU A 57 -5.92 -3.88 9.19
CA LEU A 57 -5.27 -2.61 9.51
C LEU A 57 -3.76 -2.65 9.30
N ARG A 58 -3.10 -3.70 9.77
CA ARG A 58 -1.62 -3.85 9.68
C ARG A 58 -1.10 -3.95 8.25
N LEU A 59 -1.93 -4.38 7.30
CA LEU A 59 -1.58 -4.52 5.88
C LEU A 59 -1.97 -3.26 5.09
N CYS A 60 -3.15 -2.72 5.35
CA CYS A 60 -3.75 -1.63 4.59
C CYS A 60 -3.38 -0.24 5.12
N TRP A 61 -3.44 -0.06 6.46
CA TRP A 61 -3.27 1.22 7.14
C TRP A 61 -4.13 2.34 6.52
N GLY A 62 -5.39 2.02 6.19
CA GLY A 62 -6.35 2.94 5.58
C GLY A 62 -6.06 3.31 4.13
N GLY A 63 -5.18 2.59 3.44
CA GLY A 63 -4.78 2.87 2.06
C GLY A 63 -4.06 4.21 1.89
N CYS A 64 -4.02 4.71 0.66
CA CYS A 64 -3.46 6.03 0.35
C CYS A 64 -4.35 7.15 0.90
N PRO A 65 -3.81 8.19 1.59
CA PRO A 65 -4.59 9.34 2.02
C PRO A 65 -5.29 10.08 0.86
N LYS A 66 -4.69 10.12 -0.32
CA LYS A 66 -5.29 10.70 -1.53
C LYS A 66 -6.66 10.11 -1.85
N ASP A 67 -6.84 8.81 -1.58
CA ASP A 67 -8.07 8.08 -1.90
C ASP A 67 -9.10 8.11 -0.76
N ARG A 68 -8.84 8.86 0.33
CA ARG A 68 -9.72 9.02 1.47
C ARG A 68 -10.65 10.21 1.28
N PHE A 69 -11.71 10.06 0.53
CA PHE A 69 -12.70 11.12 0.30
C PHE A 69 -14.16 10.69 0.57
N VAL A 70 -14.39 9.44 0.95
CA VAL A 70 -15.72 8.97 1.36
C VAL A 70 -15.97 9.40 2.81
N ARG A 71 -16.97 10.25 3.04
CA ARG A 71 -17.31 10.71 4.39
C ARG A 71 -17.93 9.59 5.20
N ARG A 72 -17.29 9.25 6.32
CA ARG A 72 -17.81 8.34 7.34
C ARG A 72 -17.67 9.01 8.71
N GLY A 73 -18.78 9.61 9.19
CA GLY A 73 -18.75 10.47 10.36
C GLY A 73 -17.89 11.71 10.13
N GLU A 74 -17.01 12.02 11.06
CA GLU A 74 -16.13 13.20 10.98
C GLU A 74 -14.89 12.98 10.08
N ARG A 75 -14.51 11.74 9.81
CA ARG A 75 -13.31 11.41 9.06
C ARG A 75 -13.59 10.90 7.66
N ALA A 76 -12.60 11.05 6.81
CA ALA A 76 -12.64 10.54 5.45
C ALA A 76 -12.13 9.10 5.39
N HIS A 77 -12.88 8.24 4.71
CA HIS A 77 -12.60 6.83 4.48
C HIS A 77 -12.10 6.61 3.06
N ASN A 78 -11.26 5.60 2.87
CA ASN A 78 -10.73 5.26 1.54
C ASN A 78 -11.83 4.64 0.68
N TYR A 79 -12.05 5.19 -0.52
CA TYR A 79 -13.10 4.71 -1.43
C TYR A 79 -12.82 3.30 -1.98
N LEU A 80 -11.55 2.87 -1.99
CA LEU A 80 -11.14 1.52 -2.42
C LEU A 80 -11.22 0.47 -1.30
N CYS A 81 -11.73 0.82 -0.10
CA CYS A 81 -11.69 -0.05 1.09
C CYS A 81 -12.25 -1.44 0.84
N GLU A 82 -13.42 -1.54 0.18
CA GLU A 82 -14.04 -2.84 -0.09
C GLU A 82 -13.18 -3.71 -1.02
N GLY A 83 -12.57 -3.10 -2.05
CA GLY A 83 -11.64 -3.79 -2.94
C GLY A 83 -10.38 -4.26 -2.21
N TYR A 84 -9.82 -3.43 -1.31
CA TYR A 84 -8.69 -3.83 -0.47
C TYR A 84 -9.04 -4.98 0.46
N ARG A 85 -10.21 -4.96 1.09
CA ARG A 85 -10.67 -6.05 1.97
C ARG A 85 -10.80 -7.36 1.19
N ALA A 86 -11.47 -7.34 0.04
CA ALA A 86 -11.59 -8.51 -0.82
C ALA A 86 -10.22 -9.05 -1.27
N PHE A 87 -9.31 -8.13 -1.66
CA PHE A 87 -7.94 -8.51 -2.02
C PHE A 87 -7.20 -9.16 -0.85
N TYR A 88 -7.22 -8.56 0.34
CA TYR A 88 -6.49 -9.11 1.48
C TYR A 88 -7.10 -10.42 1.98
N GLU A 89 -8.42 -10.57 1.92
CA GLU A 89 -9.10 -11.82 2.25
C GLU A 89 -8.62 -12.94 1.31
N HIS A 90 -8.56 -12.66 0.02
CA HIS A 90 -8.08 -13.61 -0.98
C HIS A 90 -6.58 -13.89 -0.86
N ALA A 91 -5.75 -12.86 -0.70
CA ALA A 91 -4.29 -13.00 -0.79
C ALA A 91 -3.63 -13.45 0.52
N THR A 92 -4.25 -13.19 1.69
CA THR A 92 -3.63 -13.46 3.01
C THR A 92 -3.18 -14.91 3.19
N PRO A 93 -3.92 -15.95 2.79
CA PRO A 93 -3.46 -17.33 2.92
C PRO A 93 -2.14 -17.57 2.17
N ALA A 94 -2.05 -17.12 0.93
CA ALA A 94 -0.83 -17.25 0.12
C ALA A 94 0.33 -16.45 0.69
N LEU A 95 0.10 -15.21 1.14
CA LEU A 95 1.13 -14.37 1.76
C LEU A 95 1.68 -14.98 3.05
N ARG A 96 0.82 -15.59 3.87
CA ARG A 96 1.25 -16.31 5.09
C ARG A 96 2.09 -17.53 4.74
N ALA A 97 1.69 -18.31 3.74
CA ALA A 97 2.45 -19.48 3.28
C ALA A 97 3.84 -19.07 2.76
N ILE A 98 3.93 -17.99 1.97
CA ILE A 98 5.20 -17.42 1.53
C ILE A 98 6.05 -17.00 2.72
N GLY A 99 5.46 -16.32 3.71
CA GLY A 99 6.16 -15.94 4.95
C GLY A 99 6.74 -17.14 5.69
N MET A 100 6.00 -18.26 5.79
CA MET A 100 6.50 -19.51 6.41
C MET A 100 7.66 -20.11 5.61
N LEU A 101 7.60 -20.10 4.27
CA LEU A 101 8.67 -20.58 3.42
C LEU A 101 9.95 -19.78 3.62
N ILE A 102 9.86 -18.45 3.63
CA ILE A 102 11.00 -17.55 3.86
C ILE A 102 11.59 -17.79 5.25
N ALA A 103 10.75 -17.91 6.28
CA ALA A 103 11.20 -18.19 7.65
C ALA A 103 11.92 -19.54 7.78
N ALA A 104 11.57 -20.51 6.91
CA ALA A 104 12.24 -21.81 6.80
C ALA A 104 13.49 -21.81 5.88
N GLY A 105 13.97 -20.63 5.44
CA GLY A 105 15.11 -20.49 4.55
C GLY A 105 14.86 -20.88 3.08
N ARG A 106 13.59 -21.01 2.69
CA ARG A 106 13.19 -21.33 1.31
C ARG A 106 12.94 -20.05 0.49
N GLN A 107 12.77 -20.21 -0.84
CA GLN A 107 12.45 -19.11 -1.73
C GLN A 107 10.93 -18.85 -1.76
N ALA A 108 10.54 -17.59 -1.91
CA ALA A 108 9.13 -17.21 -2.06
C ALA A 108 8.46 -17.90 -3.27
N CYS A 109 9.21 -18.09 -4.36
CA CYS A 109 8.71 -18.73 -5.58
C CYS A 109 8.39 -20.23 -5.41
N ASP A 110 8.88 -20.88 -4.35
CA ASP A 110 8.57 -22.29 -4.06
C ASP A 110 7.08 -22.51 -3.85
N ILE A 111 6.31 -21.45 -3.51
CA ILE A 111 4.85 -21.51 -3.42
C ILE A 111 4.18 -21.87 -4.76
N MET A 112 4.90 -21.73 -5.87
CA MET A 112 4.40 -22.10 -7.20
C MET A 112 4.44 -23.61 -7.46
N GLU A 113 5.10 -24.39 -6.60
CA GLU A 113 5.06 -25.87 -6.65
C GLU A 113 3.68 -26.38 -6.19
N PRO A 114 2.88 -27.04 -7.06
CA PRO A 114 1.48 -27.38 -6.74
C PRO A 114 1.33 -28.24 -5.47
N ALA A 115 2.22 -29.21 -5.29
CA ALA A 115 2.19 -30.08 -4.12
C ALA A 115 2.49 -29.33 -2.82
N LEU A 116 3.44 -28.40 -2.86
CA LEU A 116 3.79 -27.57 -1.71
C LEU A 116 2.69 -26.56 -1.40
N ALA A 117 2.15 -25.87 -2.41
CA ALA A 117 1.04 -24.95 -2.25
C ALA A 117 -0.16 -25.65 -1.60
N ALA A 118 -0.53 -26.83 -2.08
CA ALA A 118 -1.62 -27.63 -1.52
C ALA A 118 -1.35 -28.01 -0.06
N SER A 119 -0.14 -28.42 0.30
CA SER A 119 0.23 -28.77 1.68
C SER A 119 0.15 -27.58 2.65
N LEU A 120 0.31 -26.36 2.12
CA LEU A 120 0.20 -25.09 2.86
C LEU A 120 -1.23 -24.50 2.82
N GLY A 121 -2.19 -25.22 2.24
CA GLY A 121 -3.59 -24.79 2.13
C GLY A 121 -3.83 -23.65 1.13
N VAL A 122 -2.89 -23.45 0.19
CA VAL A 122 -2.99 -22.42 -0.85
C VAL A 122 -3.43 -23.09 -2.16
N ARG A 123 -4.48 -22.54 -2.77
CA ARG A 123 -4.86 -22.97 -4.12
C ARG A 123 -3.83 -22.47 -5.13
N PRO A 124 -3.20 -23.34 -5.94
CA PRO A 124 -2.29 -22.91 -6.98
C PRO A 124 -3.04 -22.01 -7.98
N PRO A 125 -2.36 -21.00 -8.57
CA PRO A 125 -2.98 -20.18 -9.59
C PRO A 125 -3.43 -21.07 -10.77
N THR A 126 -4.66 -20.87 -11.22
CA THR A 126 -5.15 -21.50 -12.45
C THR A 126 -4.33 -20.91 -13.61
N PRO A 127 -3.64 -21.73 -14.42
CA PRO A 127 -2.89 -21.19 -15.56
C PRO A 127 -3.87 -20.43 -16.47
N ALA A 128 -3.48 -19.21 -16.86
CA ALA A 128 -4.26 -18.43 -17.80
C ALA A 128 -4.42 -19.21 -19.11
N PRO A 129 -5.61 -19.28 -19.69
CA PRO A 129 -5.81 -19.98 -20.95
C PRO A 129 -4.90 -19.34 -22.03
N GLY A 130 -3.95 -20.12 -22.55
CA GLY A 130 -3.09 -19.72 -23.67
C GLY A 130 -1.61 -19.45 -23.38
N GLN A 131 -1.10 -19.57 -22.14
CA GLN A 131 0.34 -19.53 -21.88
C GLN A 131 0.91 -20.95 -21.83
N GLY A 132 1.09 -21.54 -23.01
CA GLY A 132 1.95 -22.70 -23.16
C GLY A 132 3.39 -22.31 -22.81
N VAL A 133 3.98 -22.99 -21.83
CA VAL A 133 5.40 -22.90 -21.51
C VAL A 133 6.19 -23.24 -22.77
N ARG A 134 6.95 -22.27 -23.29
CA ARG A 134 8.00 -22.50 -24.31
C ARG A 134 9.31 -22.70 -23.59
#